data_f1a960376d171d68b9606c0a7e576016
#
_entry.id   f1a960376d171d68b9606c0a7e576016
#
_cell.length_a   1.000
_cell.length_b   1.000
_cell.length_c   1.000
_cell.angle_alpha   90.00
_cell.angle_beta   90.00
_cell.angle_gamma   90.00
#
_symmetry.space_group_name_H-M   'P 1'
#
loop_
_entity.id
_entity.type
_entity.pdbx_description
1 polymer ?
#
loop_
_entity_poly.entity_id
_entity_poly.type
_entity_poly.pdbx_seq_one_letter_code
_entity_poly.pdbx_strand_id
1 'polypeptide(L)'
;MADYIPPSLDWVREQVELYESSGGTKGTTLMDTGMPCILVTHTGNKTGGIRKIPLMRVEVNGNYVLIGSMGGQPKNPVWVYNIRANPEVQIRDKTDVFDMHVREVTDEQERERLWAAGVAAYPPYDDYQAKTSRKIPVFVAEPR
;
A
#
# COMPACT_ATOMS: atom_id res chain seq x y z
N MET A 1 -4.03 -2.46 24.15
CA MET A 1 -3.81 -1.53 23.03
C MET A 1 -2.52 -1.90 22.31
N ALA A 2 -2.55 -1.97 20.99
CA ALA A 2 -1.38 -2.36 20.22
C ALA A 2 -0.40 -1.18 20.11
N ASP A 3 0.90 -1.47 20.25
CA ASP A 3 1.94 -0.47 20.11
C ASP A 3 2.20 -0.17 18.64
N TYR A 4 2.52 1.07 18.34
CA TYR A 4 2.98 1.45 17.01
C TYR A 4 4.45 1.02 16.84
N ILE A 5 4.72 0.27 15.78
CA ILE A 5 6.08 -0.17 15.41
C ILE A 5 6.51 0.60 14.17
N PRO A 6 7.42 1.58 14.31
CA PRO A 6 7.84 2.39 13.16
C PRO A 6 8.55 1.58 12.08
N PRO A 7 8.51 2.02 10.82
CA PRO A 7 9.32 1.41 9.75
C PRO A 7 10.80 1.44 10.09
N SER A 8 11.51 0.38 9.72
CA SER A 8 12.96 0.27 9.98
C SER A 8 13.81 1.10 9.03
N LEU A 9 13.33 1.36 7.81
CA LEU A 9 14.04 2.20 6.85
C LEU A 9 13.81 3.67 7.17
N ASP A 10 14.89 4.44 7.28
CA ASP A 10 14.84 5.83 7.69
C ASP A 10 13.93 6.68 6.80
N TRP A 11 14.07 6.55 5.46
CA TRP A 11 13.28 7.38 4.55
C TRP A 11 11.79 7.06 4.64
N VAL A 12 11.44 5.80 4.88
CA VAL A 12 10.04 5.37 5.04
C VAL A 12 9.47 5.98 6.32
N ARG A 13 10.21 5.85 7.42
CA ARG A 13 9.81 6.40 8.71
C ARG A 13 9.62 7.91 8.65
N GLU A 14 10.57 8.60 8.03
CA GLU A 14 10.52 10.06 7.87
C GLU A 14 9.34 10.51 7.03
N GLN A 15 9.05 9.78 5.95
CA GLN A 15 7.90 10.09 5.11
C GLN A 15 6.58 9.89 5.85
N VAL A 16 6.43 8.80 6.61
CA VAL A 16 5.24 8.55 7.41
C VAL A 16 5.05 9.69 8.43
N GLU A 17 6.13 10.05 9.14
CA GLU A 17 6.07 11.12 10.14
C GLU A 17 5.68 12.46 9.54
N LEU A 18 6.27 12.82 8.40
CA LEU A 18 5.94 14.08 7.72
C LEU A 18 4.51 14.09 7.22
N TYR A 19 4.07 13.00 6.63
CA TYR A 19 2.70 12.87 6.10
C TYR A 19 1.68 13.06 7.23
N GLU A 20 1.88 12.37 8.35
CA GLU A 20 0.94 12.43 9.48
C GLU A 20 1.03 13.72 10.27
N SER A 21 2.23 14.22 10.58
CA SER A 21 2.39 15.43 11.37
C SER A 21 1.89 16.69 10.65
N SER A 22 1.90 16.67 9.32
CA SER A 22 1.37 17.76 8.49
C SER A 22 -0.15 17.66 8.27
N GLY A 23 -0.81 16.62 8.81
CA GLY A 23 -2.23 16.38 8.56
C GLY A 23 -2.55 16.02 7.12
N GLY A 24 -1.58 15.47 6.39
CA GLY A 24 -1.77 15.06 5.00
C GLY A 24 -1.51 16.16 3.98
N THR A 25 -0.81 17.23 4.37
CA THR A 25 -0.49 18.34 3.47
C THR A 25 0.92 18.29 2.92
N LYS A 26 1.81 17.52 3.55
CA LYS A 26 3.21 17.34 3.13
C LYS A 26 3.56 15.85 3.12
N GLY A 27 4.63 15.50 2.40
CA GLY A 27 5.06 14.11 2.30
C GLY A 27 4.08 13.23 1.51
N THR A 28 3.27 13.83 0.63
CA THR A 28 2.19 13.15 -0.09
C THR A 28 2.62 12.55 -1.42
N THR A 29 3.90 12.66 -1.77
CA THR A 29 4.47 12.01 -2.95
C THR A 29 5.58 11.06 -2.52
N LEU A 30 5.70 9.92 -3.22
CA LEU A 30 6.63 8.86 -2.82
C LEU A 30 8.04 9.16 -3.31
N MET A 31 8.99 9.33 -2.38
CA MET A 31 10.42 9.57 -2.67
C MET A 31 10.58 10.70 -3.71
N ASP A 32 11.41 10.48 -4.72
CA ASP A 32 11.70 11.44 -5.79
C ASP A 32 10.82 11.23 -7.02
N THR A 33 9.78 10.40 -6.92
CA THR A 33 8.93 10.07 -8.08
C THR A 33 8.01 11.21 -8.49
N GLY A 34 7.67 12.12 -7.54
CA GLY A 34 6.64 13.13 -7.76
C GLY A 34 5.23 12.56 -7.82
N MET A 35 5.08 11.24 -7.64
CA MET A 35 3.79 10.55 -7.74
C MET A 35 3.11 10.50 -6.37
N PRO A 36 1.77 10.70 -6.33
CA PRO A 36 1.06 10.69 -5.05
C PRO A 36 1.09 9.31 -4.39
N CYS A 37 1.16 9.32 -3.06
CA CYS A 37 1.09 8.10 -2.26
C CYS A 37 0.01 8.23 -1.20
N ILE A 38 -0.36 7.07 -0.65
CA ILE A 38 -1.26 6.95 0.49
C ILE A 38 -0.51 6.32 1.65
N LEU A 39 -1.01 6.50 2.88
CA LEU A 39 -0.52 5.76 4.04
C LEU A 39 -1.51 4.66 4.39
N VAL A 40 -1.01 3.44 4.54
CA VAL A 40 -1.82 2.30 4.97
C VAL A 40 -1.41 1.92 6.38
N THR A 41 -2.32 2.11 7.33
CA THR A 41 -2.16 1.67 8.71
C THR A 41 -2.76 0.28 8.84
N HIS A 42 -1.96 -0.68 9.25
CA HIS A 42 -2.34 -2.09 9.30
C HIS A 42 -1.75 -2.76 10.55
N THR A 43 -2.14 -4.01 10.79
CA THR A 43 -1.72 -4.75 11.97
C THR A 43 -0.72 -5.84 11.60
N GLY A 44 0.42 -5.88 12.31
CA GLY A 44 1.44 -6.89 12.10
C GLY A 44 0.94 -8.28 12.47
N ASN A 45 1.19 -9.28 11.60
CA ASN A 45 0.68 -10.64 11.83
C ASN A 45 1.47 -11.41 12.91
N LYS A 46 2.70 -11.01 13.17
CA LYS A 46 3.54 -11.69 14.18
C LYS A 46 3.42 -11.08 15.56
N THR A 47 3.36 -9.76 15.67
CA THR A 47 3.40 -9.04 16.95
C THR A 47 2.06 -8.45 17.35
N GLY A 48 1.11 -8.28 16.39
CA GLY A 48 -0.11 -7.53 16.64
C GLY A 48 0.12 -6.02 16.71
N GLY A 49 1.33 -5.56 16.48
CA GLY A 49 1.65 -4.13 16.52
C GLY A 49 1.11 -3.36 15.33
N ILE A 50 0.86 -2.08 15.55
CA ILE A 50 0.37 -1.19 14.48
C ILE A 50 1.55 -0.80 13.60
N ARG A 51 1.37 -0.95 12.28
CA ARG A 51 2.37 -0.60 11.29
C ARG A 51 1.78 0.36 10.26
N LYS A 52 2.64 1.19 9.68
CA LYS A 52 2.24 2.15 8.64
C LYS A 52 3.21 2.09 7.49
N ILE A 53 2.70 2.18 6.26
CA ILE A 53 3.53 2.13 5.08
C ILE A 53 2.97 3.08 4.01
N PRO A 54 3.84 3.85 3.31
CA PRO A 54 3.42 4.60 2.14
C PRO A 54 3.39 3.66 0.92
N LEU A 55 2.32 3.75 0.15
CA LEU A 55 2.17 3.02 -1.10
C LEU A 55 1.72 3.99 -2.18
N MET A 56 2.00 3.66 -3.45
CA MET A 56 1.50 4.44 -4.57
C MET A 56 -0.02 4.56 -4.50
N ARG A 57 -0.54 5.74 -4.78
CA ARG A 57 -1.97 5.99 -4.82
C ARG A 57 -2.56 5.44 -6.10
N VAL A 58 -3.37 4.40 -6.00
CA VAL A 58 -4.16 3.85 -7.11
C VAL A 58 -5.61 3.81 -6.63
N GLU A 59 -6.38 4.81 -7.00
CA GLU A 59 -7.78 4.95 -6.58
C GLU A 59 -8.69 4.62 -7.76
N VAL A 60 -9.72 3.79 -7.52
CA VAL A 60 -10.69 3.38 -8.52
C VAL A 60 -12.08 3.43 -7.87
N ASN A 61 -12.88 4.44 -8.21
CA ASN A 61 -14.26 4.57 -7.74
C ASN A 61 -14.41 4.53 -6.20
N GLY A 62 -13.48 5.17 -5.50
CA GLY A 62 -13.50 5.20 -4.03
C GLY A 62 -12.81 4.02 -3.36
N ASN A 63 -12.34 3.05 -4.13
CA ASN A 63 -11.54 1.93 -3.65
C ASN A 63 -10.06 2.19 -3.93
N TYR A 64 -9.18 1.56 -3.16
CA TYR A 64 -7.74 1.69 -3.37
C TYR A 64 -7.14 0.33 -3.74
N VAL A 65 -6.29 0.33 -4.76
CA VAL A 65 -5.58 -0.87 -5.20
C VAL A 65 -4.21 -0.89 -4.55
N LEU A 66 -3.89 -1.98 -3.86
CA LEU A 66 -2.60 -2.16 -3.19
C LEU A 66 -1.83 -3.24 -3.93
N ILE A 67 -0.64 -2.90 -4.43
CA ILE A 67 0.16 -3.81 -5.26
C ILE A 67 1.44 -4.16 -4.53
N GLY A 68 1.63 -5.45 -4.23
CA GLY A 68 2.76 -5.96 -3.46
C GLY A 68 4.00 -6.19 -4.31
N SER A 69 4.44 -5.17 -5.05
CA SER A 69 5.51 -5.30 -6.03
C SER A 69 6.91 -5.44 -5.42
N MET A 70 7.21 -4.68 -4.37
CA MET A 70 8.54 -4.59 -3.78
C MET A 70 9.65 -4.39 -4.83
N GLY A 71 9.38 -3.53 -5.84
CA GLY A 71 10.34 -3.26 -6.91
C GLY A 71 10.66 -4.46 -7.80
N GLY A 72 9.81 -5.48 -7.83
CA GLY A 72 10.05 -6.70 -8.61
C GLY A 72 10.99 -7.69 -7.92
N GLN A 73 11.24 -7.54 -6.63
CA GLN A 73 12.05 -8.49 -5.87
C GLN A 73 11.36 -9.85 -5.76
N PRO A 74 12.13 -10.94 -5.51
CA PRO A 74 11.53 -12.29 -5.45
C PRO A 74 10.65 -12.54 -4.23
N LYS A 75 10.63 -11.63 -3.26
CA LYS A 75 9.82 -11.75 -2.04
C LYS A 75 8.70 -10.74 -2.04
N ASN A 76 7.59 -11.09 -1.37
CA ASN A 76 6.52 -10.13 -1.09
C ASN A 76 6.97 -9.14 -0.01
N PRO A 77 6.47 -7.89 -0.06
CA PRO A 77 6.62 -6.99 1.08
C PRO A 77 5.97 -7.57 2.34
N VAL A 78 6.48 -7.22 3.50
CA VAL A 78 5.96 -7.72 4.78
C VAL A 78 4.48 -7.37 4.97
N TRP A 79 4.04 -6.20 4.50
CA TRP A 79 2.65 -5.79 4.66
C TRP A 79 1.66 -6.74 3.97
N VAL A 80 2.10 -7.45 2.93
CA VAL A 80 1.25 -8.44 2.25
C VAL A 80 0.78 -9.52 3.24
N TYR A 81 1.71 -10.04 4.04
CA TYR A 81 1.38 -11.08 5.03
C TYR A 81 0.54 -10.51 6.17
N ASN A 82 0.84 -9.29 6.59
CA ASN A 82 0.08 -8.61 7.63
C ASN A 82 -1.39 -8.43 7.23
N ILE A 83 -1.64 -7.96 6.02
CA ILE A 83 -3.00 -7.69 5.54
C ILE A 83 -3.75 -8.98 5.23
N ARG A 84 -3.06 -10.03 4.77
CA ARG A 84 -3.69 -11.35 4.62
C ARG A 84 -4.22 -11.87 5.96
N ALA A 85 -3.48 -11.65 7.04
CA ALA A 85 -3.88 -12.08 8.37
C ALA A 85 -4.90 -11.16 9.02
N ASN A 86 -4.79 -9.84 8.77
CA ASN A 86 -5.62 -8.80 9.37
C ASN A 86 -6.07 -7.82 8.30
N PRO A 87 -7.20 -8.07 7.61
CA PRO A 87 -7.60 -7.27 6.44
C PRO A 87 -8.23 -5.92 6.76
N GLU A 88 -8.45 -5.60 8.03
CA GLU A 88 -8.98 -4.30 8.42
C GLU A 88 -7.83 -3.28 8.51
N VAL A 89 -7.93 -2.20 7.74
CA VAL A 89 -6.89 -1.19 7.63
C VAL A 89 -7.49 0.20 7.69
N GLN A 90 -6.63 1.20 7.88
CA GLN A 90 -6.98 2.60 7.70
C GLN A 90 -6.11 3.17 6.60
N ILE A 91 -6.73 3.87 5.65
CA ILE A 91 -6.01 4.51 4.55
C ILE A 91 -6.14 6.02 4.69
N ARG A 92 -4.98 6.69 4.70
CA ARG A 92 -4.92 8.15 4.62
C ARG A 92 -4.53 8.54 3.20
N ASP A 93 -5.40 9.33 2.56
CA ASP A 93 -5.16 9.89 1.23
C ASP A 93 -5.18 11.41 1.39
N LYS A 94 -3.99 12.02 1.53
CA LYS A 94 -3.83 13.42 1.89
C LYS A 94 -4.55 13.71 3.21
N THR A 95 -5.53 14.63 3.22
CA THR A 95 -6.24 15.02 4.43
C THR A 95 -7.39 14.07 4.78
N ASP A 96 -7.77 13.17 3.88
CA ASP A 96 -8.87 12.23 4.10
C ASP A 96 -8.37 10.94 4.73
N VAL A 97 -9.14 10.39 5.66
CA VAL A 97 -8.82 9.14 6.37
C VAL A 97 -10.04 8.22 6.29
N PHE A 98 -9.82 7.01 5.83
CA PHE A 98 -10.89 6.03 5.61
C PHE A 98 -10.60 4.72 6.35
N ASP A 99 -11.60 4.18 7.02
CA ASP A 99 -11.56 2.80 7.50
C ASP A 99 -11.98 1.87 6.36
N MET A 100 -11.14 0.88 6.05
CA MET A 100 -11.33 0.04 4.88
C MET A 100 -11.12 -1.43 5.20
N HIS A 101 -11.73 -2.27 4.39
CA HIS A 101 -11.53 -3.72 4.41
C HIS A 101 -10.81 -4.12 3.13
N VAL A 102 -9.72 -4.88 3.26
CA VAL A 102 -8.90 -5.29 2.12
C VAL A 102 -9.19 -6.75 1.78
N ARG A 103 -9.37 -7.04 0.49
CA ARG A 103 -9.40 -8.41 0.00
C ARG A 103 -8.35 -8.60 -1.07
N GLU A 104 -7.78 -9.79 -1.12
CA GLU A 104 -6.84 -10.15 -2.18
C GLU A 104 -7.64 -10.49 -3.45
N VAL A 105 -7.19 -9.97 -4.59
CA VAL A 105 -7.87 -10.16 -5.85
C VAL A 105 -7.43 -11.50 -6.46
N THR A 106 -8.38 -12.42 -6.61
CA THR A 106 -8.13 -13.76 -7.15
C THR A 106 -8.77 -14.01 -8.52
N ASP A 107 -9.78 -13.19 -8.88
CA ASP A 107 -10.40 -13.26 -10.20
C ASP A 107 -9.47 -12.65 -11.25
N GLU A 108 -9.16 -13.40 -12.31
CA GLU A 108 -8.20 -12.95 -13.33
C GLU A 108 -8.65 -11.70 -14.09
N GLN A 109 -9.94 -11.59 -14.40
CA GLN A 109 -10.46 -10.40 -15.09
C GLN A 109 -10.39 -9.16 -14.22
N GLU A 110 -10.77 -9.29 -12.95
CA GLU A 110 -10.64 -8.20 -11.98
C GLU A 110 -9.18 -7.81 -11.80
N ARG A 111 -8.29 -8.80 -11.68
CA ARG A 111 -6.86 -8.56 -11.52
C ARG A 111 -6.29 -7.78 -12.70
N GLU A 112 -6.63 -8.17 -13.92
CA GLU A 112 -6.16 -7.46 -15.13
C GLU A 112 -6.61 -6.00 -15.14
N ARG A 113 -7.87 -5.76 -14.80
CA ARG A 113 -8.42 -4.41 -14.74
C ARG A 113 -7.72 -3.56 -13.69
N LEU A 114 -7.53 -4.10 -12.49
CA LEU A 114 -6.89 -3.37 -11.40
C LEU A 114 -5.39 -3.22 -11.63
N TRP A 115 -4.75 -4.20 -12.24
CA TRP A 115 -3.34 -4.09 -12.64
C TRP A 115 -3.16 -2.95 -13.66
N ALA A 116 -4.05 -2.87 -14.63
CA ALA A 116 -4.00 -1.79 -15.63
C ALA A 116 -4.16 -0.42 -14.96
N ALA A 117 -5.03 -0.30 -13.96
CA ALA A 117 -5.17 0.94 -13.18
C ALA A 117 -3.87 1.27 -12.44
N GLY A 118 -3.21 0.26 -11.87
CA GLY A 118 -1.92 0.42 -11.21
C GLY A 118 -0.83 0.89 -12.16
N VAL A 119 -0.74 0.30 -13.33
CA VAL A 119 0.25 0.69 -14.35
C VAL A 119 -0.02 2.10 -14.86
N ALA A 120 -1.29 2.48 -15.01
CA ALA A 120 -1.64 3.84 -15.40
C ALA A 120 -1.17 4.87 -14.34
N ALA A 121 -1.27 4.53 -13.07
CA ALA A 121 -0.81 5.39 -11.98
C ALA A 121 0.72 5.35 -11.81
N TYR A 122 1.32 4.18 -12.05
CA TYR A 122 2.76 3.99 -11.88
C TYR A 122 3.28 2.96 -12.89
N PRO A 123 3.70 3.40 -14.09
CA PRO A 123 4.13 2.50 -15.18
C PRO A 123 5.20 1.46 -14.81
N PRO A 124 6.17 1.72 -13.90
CA PRO A 124 7.18 0.71 -13.55
C PRO A 124 6.63 -0.61 -12.99
N TYR A 125 5.35 -0.70 -12.61
CA TYR A 125 4.79 -1.97 -12.13
C TYR A 125 4.92 -3.09 -13.17
N ASP A 126 4.75 -2.80 -14.45
CA ASP A 126 4.94 -3.80 -15.51
C ASP A 126 6.38 -4.30 -15.57
N ASP A 127 7.35 -3.41 -15.41
CA ASP A 127 8.76 -3.78 -15.36
C ASP A 127 9.06 -4.66 -14.14
N TYR A 128 8.44 -4.36 -13.01
CA TYR A 128 8.62 -5.14 -11.79
C TYR A 128 8.08 -6.56 -11.95
N GLN A 129 6.92 -6.74 -12.58
CA GLN A 129 6.39 -8.07 -12.86
C GLN A 129 7.29 -8.83 -13.84
N ALA A 130 7.89 -8.16 -14.80
CA ALA A 130 8.80 -8.78 -15.75
C ALA A 130 10.11 -9.27 -15.10
N LYS A 131 10.51 -8.67 -13.98
CA LYS A 131 11.76 -9.03 -13.26
C LYS A 131 11.61 -10.27 -12.38
N THR A 132 10.41 -10.69 -12.06
CA THR A 132 10.19 -11.79 -11.11
C THR A 132 9.26 -12.84 -11.69
N SER A 133 9.52 -14.11 -11.32
CA SER A 133 8.64 -15.22 -11.68
C SER A 133 7.42 -15.31 -10.75
N ARG A 134 7.45 -14.67 -9.58
CA ARG A 134 6.29 -14.67 -8.71
C ARG A 134 5.19 -13.79 -9.28
N LYS A 135 3.94 -14.19 -9.05
CA LYS A 135 2.80 -13.36 -9.41
C LYS A 135 2.64 -12.29 -8.34
N ILE A 136 2.84 -11.02 -8.71
CA ILE A 136 2.76 -9.91 -7.76
C ILE A 136 1.33 -9.82 -7.22
N PRO A 137 1.12 -9.86 -5.89
CA PRO A 137 -0.22 -9.80 -5.32
C PRO A 137 -0.89 -8.45 -5.57
N VAL A 138 -2.18 -8.50 -5.87
CA VAL A 138 -3.03 -7.33 -6.01
C VAL A 138 -4.15 -7.44 -4.98
N PHE A 139 -4.35 -6.36 -4.23
CA PHE A 139 -5.41 -6.24 -3.24
C PHE A 139 -6.29 -5.06 -3.58
N VAL A 140 -7.53 -5.09 -3.15
CA VAL A 140 -8.41 -3.94 -3.21
C VAL A 140 -8.93 -3.63 -1.82
N ALA A 141 -8.81 -2.35 -1.42
CA ALA A 141 -9.35 -1.83 -0.18
C ALA A 141 -10.69 -1.16 -0.48
N GLU A 142 -11.72 -1.61 0.20
CA GLU A 142 -13.10 -1.14 0.01
C GLU A 142 -13.59 -0.51 1.31
N PRO A 143 -14.43 0.55 1.26
CA PRO A 143 -14.96 1.17 2.48
C PRO A 143 -15.69 0.16 3.36
N ARG A 144 -15.50 0.28 4.66
CA ARG A 144 -16.22 -0.53 5.66
C ARG A 144 -17.58 0.03 5.95
#